data_6fbdc5bfb8483cb90b5610343b098865
#
_entry.id   6fbdc5bfb8483cb90b5610343b098865
#
_cell.length_a   1.000
_cell.length_b   1.000
_cell.length_c   1.000
_cell.angle_alpha   90.00
_cell.angle_beta   90.00
_cell.angle_gamma   90.00
#
_symmetry.space_group_name_H-M   'P 1'
#
loop_
_entity.id
_entity.type
_entity.pdbx_description
1 polymer ?
#
loop_
_entity_poly.entity_id
_entity_poly.type
_entity_poly.pdbx_seq_one_letter_code
_entity_poly.pdbx_strand_id
1 'polypeptide(L)'
;MRREGSPWTGLWAVFFKEMADHLSGLRMRILEGLILLSALAAVYTGSQALRQTVGEDPYLYLKLLTTAQDPLPSFVGFLSFFVPLAAIALAFDAVNGEYARGTLSRVLSQPIYRDALLFGKFLAGLGTLAVLLLALLLLVLGLGVFTLGVPPGGEEVGRILFFFLATLAYAGVWLALGLLFSVLFRQPATAALAAIGVWLFFAIFFPILTDLAASAFLLQADPLDPESQLRQANLALWFSRLSPNTLFAEALTAILNPAVRSLGPILITQLEGAVLGTPLPLGQSLLLVWPQLTGLFALAVLLFTLAYVAFQRQEVRA
;
A
#
# COMPACT_ATOMS: atom_id res chain seq x y z
N MET A 1 -22.16 -30.35 19.68
CA MET A 1 -22.11 -29.30 20.70
C MET A 1 -22.28 -27.94 20.02
N ARG A 2 -23.35 -27.20 20.33
CA ARG A 2 -23.43 -25.77 19.92
C ARG A 2 -22.37 -25.04 20.72
N ARG A 3 -21.44 -24.39 20.04
CA ARG A 3 -20.48 -23.48 20.66
C ARG A 3 -21.25 -22.28 21.20
N GLU A 4 -21.32 -22.13 22.50
CA GLU A 4 -21.87 -20.95 23.15
C GLU A 4 -20.80 -19.86 23.10
N GLY A 5 -21.11 -18.72 22.48
CA GLY A 5 -20.21 -17.58 22.39
C GLY A 5 -20.42 -16.72 21.15
N SER A 6 -19.83 -15.53 21.15
CA SER A 6 -19.82 -14.62 20.01
C SER A 6 -18.90 -15.17 18.89
N PRO A 7 -19.19 -14.95 17.59
CA PRO A 7 -18.28 -15.26 16.47
C PRO A 7 -16.87 -14.64 16.62
N TRP A 8 -16.74 -13.64 17.48
CA TRP A 8 -15.49 -12.94 17.79
C TRP A 8 -14.70 -13.53 18.95
N THR A 9 -15.22 -14.61 19.59
CA THR A 9 -14.52 -15.27 20.71
C THR A 9 -13.17 -15.80 20.23
N GLY A 10 -12.11 -15.37 20.90
CA GLY A 10 -10.72 -15.74 20.57
C GLY A 10 -10.01 -14.81 19.60
N LEU A 11 -10.68 -13.79 19.01
CA LEU A 11 -10.07 -12.88 18.03
C LEU A 11 -8.81 -12.21 18.58
N TRP A 12 -8.91 -11.61 19.76
CA TRP A 12 -7.76 -10.92 20.37
C TRP A 12 -6.63 -11.86 20.77
N ALA A 13 -6.95 -13.08 21.19
CA ALA A 13 -5.94 -14.10 21.47
C ALA A 13 -5.15 -14.47 20.21
N VAL A 14 -5.85 -14.66 19.07
CA VAL A 14 -5.22 -14.89 17.77
C VAL A 14 -4.42 -13.67 17.35
N PHE A 15 -4.99 -12.48 17.43
CA PHE A 15 -4.34 -11.22 17.04
C PHE A 15 -2.98 -11.03 17.75
N PHE A 16 -2.98 -11.06 19.08
CA PHE A 16 -1.74 -10.84 19.83
C PHE A 16 -0.73 -11.95 19.65
N LYS A 17 -1.17 -13.21 19.57
CA LYS A 17 -0.29 -14.35 19.28
C LYS A 17 0.36 -14.20 17.91
N GLU A 18 -0.41 -13.98 16.83
CA GLU A 18 0.11 -13.85 15.46
C GLU A 18 1.01 -12.62 15.34
N MET A 19 0.63 -11.49 15.94
CA MET A 19 1.45 -10.27 15.94
C MET A 19 2.80 -10.49 16.64
N ALA A 20 2.83 -11.21 17.78
CA ALA A 20 4.06 -11.56 18.46
C ALA A 20 4.93 -12.50 17.61
N ASP A 21 4.33 -13.48 16.94
CA ASP A 21 5.03 -14.42 16.04
C ASP A 21 5.62 -13.66 14.83
N HIS A 22 4.89 -12.70 14.27
CA HIS A 22 5.38 -11.87 13.16
C HIS A 22 6.58 -11.02 13.60
N LEU A 23 6.46 -10.25 14.69
CA LEU A 23 7.51 -9.34 15.16
C LEU A 23 8.78 -10.07 15.64
N SER A 24 8.66 -11.32 16.14
CA SER A 24 9.81 -12.12 16.57
C SER A 24 10.42 -12.97 15.46
N GLY A 25 9.75 -13.12 14.34
CA GLY A 25 10.13 -14.01 13.26
C GLY A 25 11.37 -13.56 12.47
N LEU A 26 12.24 -14.51 12.07
CA LEU A 26 13.44 -14.20 11.28
C LEU A 26 13.09 -13.52 9.93
N ARG A 27 11.98 -13.93 9.29
CA ARG A 27 11.52 -13.32 8.03
C ARG A 27 11.28 -11.83 8.20
N MET A 28 10.60 -11.44 9.30
CA MET A 28 10.30 -10.04 9.57
C MET A 28 11.56 -9.25 9.83
N ARG A 29 12.50 -9.77 10.62
CA ARG A 29 13.79 -9.10 10.87
C ARG A 29 14.60 -8.84 9.60
N ILE A 30 14.57 -9.77 8.64
CA ILE A 30 15.24 -9.58 7.34
C ILE A 30 14.55 -8.47 6.55
N LEU A 31 13.20 -8.48 6.48
CA LEU A 31 12.42 -7.44 5.81
C LEU A 31 12.62 -6.08 6.46
N GLU A 32 12.55 -6.01 7.79
CA GLU A 32 12.83 -4.80 8.56
C GLU A 32 14.22 -4.26 8.26
N GLY A 33 15.23 -5.11 8.24
CA GLY A 33 16.60 -4.73 7.91
C GLY A 33 16.74 -4.16 6.50
N LEU A 34 16.13 -4.79 5.50
CA LEU A 34 16.14 -4.31 4.12
C LEU A 34 15.40 -2.97 3.96
N ILE A 35 14.22 -2.86 4.55
CA ILE A 35 13.41 -1.64 4.50
C ILE A 35 14.13 -0.50 5.24
N LEU A 36 14.72 -0.80 6.41
CA LEU A 36 15.49 0.16 7.20
C LEU A 36 16.71 0.70 6.42
N LEU A 37 17.49 -0.19 5.83
CA LEU A 37 18.66 0.21 5.02
C LEU A 37 18.22 1.08 3.83
N SER A 38 17.13 0.70 3.15
CA SER A 38 16.58 1.47 2.03
C SER A 38 16.07 2.85 2.49
N ALA A 39 15.40 2.91 3.64
CA ALA A 39 14.93 4.17 4.22
C ALA A 39 16.10 5.09 4.61
N LEU A 40 17.14 4.55 5.25
CA LEU A 40 18.35 5.31 5.60
C LEU A 40 19.04 5.87 4.35
N ALA A 41 19.19 5.06 3.31
CA ALA A 41 19.78 5.49 2.04
C ALA A 41 18.95 6.60 1.40
N ALA A 42 17.61 6.45 1.30
CA ALA A 42 16.72 7.46 0.74
C ALA A 42 16.73 8.78 1.52
N VAL A 43 16.71 8.71 2.85
CA VAL A 43 16.77 9.91 3.70
C VAL A 43 18.13 10.61 3.57
N TYR A 44 19.23 9.84 3.53
CA TYR A 44 20.56 10.41 3.36
C TYR A 44 20.65 11.17 2.02
N THR A 45 20.28 10.55 0.91
CA THR A 45 20.32 11.17 -0.41
C THR A 45 19.35 12.35 -0.52
N GLY A 46 18.10 12.20 -0.07
CA GLY A 46 17.11 13.27 -0.03
C GLY A 46 17.57 14.47 0.80
N SER A 47 18.16 14.25 1.99
CA SER A 47 18.64 15.32 2.85
C SER A 47 19.83 16.08 2.23
N GLN A 48 20.73 15.42 1.51
CA GLN A 48 21.83 16.06 0.80
C GLN A 48 21.30 16.99 -0.31
N ALA A 49 20.31 16.51 -1.08
CA ALA A 49 19.68 17.30 -2.14
C ALA A 49 18.98 18.56 -1.60
N LEU A 50 18.38 18.46 -0.39
CA LEU A 50 17.55 19.53 0.18
C LEU A 50 18.32 20.53 1.06
N ARG A 51 19.57 20.27 1.43
CA ARG A 51 20.34 21.16 2.33
C ARG A 51 20.43 22.60 1.82
N GLN A 52 20.46 22.80 0.51
CA GLN A 52 20.56 24.14 -0.09
C GLN A 52 19.22 24.89 -0.15
N THR A 53 18.10 24.19 0.03
CA THR A 53 16.73 24.74 -0.04
C THR A 53 16.09 24.90 1.34
N VAL A 54 16.81 24.61 2.41
CA VAL A 54 16.33 24.79 3.79
C VAL A 54 16.07 26.28 4.05
N GLY A 55 14.84 26.58 4.47
CA GLY A 55 14.36 27.94 4.72
C GLY A 55 13.64 28.61 3.55
N GLU A 56 13.71 28.06 2.34
CA GLU A 56 13.01 28.60 1.15
C GLU A 56 11.72 27.81 0.84
N ASP A 57 11.67 26.54 1.21
CA ASP A 57 10.56 25.65 0.89
C ASP A 57 9.73 25.30 2.13
N PRO A 58 8.42 25.57 2.13
CA PRO A 58 7.55 25.27 3.26
C PRO A 58 7.24 23.77 3.41
N TYR A 59 7.62 22.91 2.44
CA TYR A 59 7.29 21.49 2.38
C TYR A 59 8.53 20.58 2.29
N LEU A 60 9.54 20.86 3.09
CA LEU A 60 10.82 20.14 3.08
C LEU A 60 10.67 18.64 3.35
N TYR A 61 9.79 18.26 4.29
CA TYR A 61 9.61 16.86 4.64
C TYR A 61 8.85 16.08 3.55
N LEU A 62 7.92 16.72 2.85
CA LEU A 62 7.26 16.08 1.71
C LEU A 62 8.27 15.84 0.59
N LYS A 63 9.17 16.80 0.35
CA LYS A 63 10.28 16.61 -0.60
C LYS A 63 11.27 15.56 -0.13
N LEU A 64 11.59 15.50 1.16
CA LEU A 64 12.46 14.46 1.73
C LEU A 64 11.94 13.05 1.42
N LEU A 65 10.63 12.85 1.50
CA LEU A 65 9.99 11.57 1.21
C LEU A 65 9.94 11.25 -0.31
N THR A 66 9.85 12.28 -1.16
CA THR A 66 9.58 12.11 -2.61
C THR A 66 10.80 12.33 -3.49
N THR A 67 11.88 12.93 -2.99
CA THR A 67 13.09 13.18 -3.78
C THR A 67 13.83 11.87 -4.06
N ALA A 68 14.05 11.60 -5.34
CA ALA A 68 14.92 10.54 -5.81
C ALA A 68 16.26 11.13 -6.24
N GLN A 69 17.34 10.38 -6.12
CA GLN A 69 18.66 10.75 -6.58
C GLN A 69 19.37 9.53 -7.16
N ASP A 70 19.71 9.57 -8.44
CA ASP A 70 20.34 8.45 -9.13
C ASP A 70 21.57 7.92 -8.39
N PRO A 71 21.69 6.59 -8.24
CA PRO A 71 20.80 5.51 -8.72
C PRO A 71 19.68 5.10 -7.73
N LEU A 72 19.46 5.87 -6.64
CA LEU A 72 18.56 5.49 -5.55
C LEU A 72 17.16 6.10 -5.75
N PRO A 73 16.08 5.29 -5.67
CA PRO A 73 14.72 5.80 -5.66
C PRO A 73 14.41 6.58 -4.39
N SER A 74 13.34 7.37 -4.43
CA SER A 74 12.83 8.07 -3.24
C SER A 74 12.36 7.10 -2.16
N PHE A 75 12.19 7.59 -0.92
CA PHE A 75 11.63 6.80 0.17
C PHE A 75 10.25 6.22 -0.20
N VAL A 76 9.40 7.03 -0.84
CA VAL A 76 8.09 6.57 -1.36
C VAL A 76 8.25 5.47 -2.41
N GLY A 77 9.21 5.59 -3.31
CA GLY A 77 9.52 4.57 -4.31
C GLY A 77 9.92 3.24 -3.67
N PHE A 78 10.77 3.28 -2.65
CA PHE A 78 11.12 2.09 -1.86
C PHE A 78 9.90 1.46 -1.19
N LEU A 79 9.03 2.25 -0.55
CA LEU A 79 7.83 1.73 0.09
C LEU A 79 6.86 1.12 -0.91
N SER A 80 6.68 1.73 -2.08
CA SER A 80 5.82 1.20 -3.15
C SER A 80 6.24 -0.20 -3.60
N PHE A 81 7.55 -0.51 -3.51
CA PHE A 81 8.10 -1.82 -3.84
C PHE A 81 8.08 -2.80 -2.66
N PHE A 82 8.53 -2.38 -1.47
CA PHE A 82 8.72 -3.29 -0.34
C PHE A 82 7.45 -3.60 0.43
N VAL A 83 6.49 -2.67 0.49
CA VAL A 83 5.24 -2.87 1.24
C VAL A 83 4.43 -4.07 0.72
N PRO A 84 4.23 -4.26 -0.59
CA PRO A 84 3.59 -5.47 -1.11
C PRO A 84 4.32 -6.75 -0.73
N LEU A 85 5.64 -6.75 -0.84
CA LEU A 85 6.46 -7.92 -0.51
C LEU A 85 6.36 -8.28 0.98
N ALA A 86 6.43 -7.27 1.86
CA ALA A 86 6.26 -7.46 3.30
C ALA A 86 4.85 -7.99 3.62
N ALA A 87 3.82 -7.43 3.02
CA ALA A 87 2.44 -7.85 3.22
C ALA A 87 2.21 -9.31 2.74
N ILE A 88 2.71 -9.67 1.56
CA ILE A 88 2.67 -11.04 1.04
C ILE A 88 3.44 -11.99 1.96
N ALA A 89 4.65 -11.60 2.42
CA ALA A 89 5.49 -12.41 3.28
C ALA A 89 4.87 -12.71 4.65
N LEU A 90 3.98 -11.85 5.15
CA LEU A 90 3.23 -12.07 6.40
C LEU A 90 2.00 -12.97 6.19
N ALA A 91 1.44 -13.05 4.97
CA ALA A 91 0.15 -13.67 4.74
C ALA A 91 0.19 -15.00 3.99
N PHE A 92 1.21 -15.25 3.14
CA PHE A 92 1.20 -16.40 2.20
C PHE A 92 1.13 -17.76 2.87
N ASP A 93 1.62 -17.92 4.10
CA ASP A 93 1.60 -19.17 4.86
C ASP A 93 0.68 -19.13 6.10
N ALA A 94 -0.14 -18.09 6.22
CA ALA A 94 -0.96 -17.86 7.40
C ALA A 94 -1.97 -18.98 7.70
N VAL A 95 -2.51 -19.63 6.68
CA VAL A 95 -3.49 -20.73 6.81
C VAL A 95 -2.88 -22.07 6.36
N ASN A 96 -2.33 -22.13 5.15
CA ASN A 96 -1.76 -23.36 4.60
C ASN A 96 -0.51 -23.84 5.36
N GLY A 97 0.23 -22.93 6.00
CA GLY A 97 1.34 -23.27 6.87
C GLY A 97 0.90 -24.06 8.11
N GLU A 98 -0.24 -23.70 8.72
CA GLU A 98 -0.82 -24.47 9.81
C GLU A 98 -1.38 -25.81 9.32
N TYR A 99 -1.95 -25.82 8.11
CA TYR A 99 -2.41 -27.05 7.49
C TYR A 99 -1.25 -28.02 7.21
N ALA A 100 -0.15 -27.51 6.63
CA ALA A 100 1.04 -28.32 6.31
C ALA A 100 1.74 -28.87 7.56
N ARG A 101 1.67 -28.18 8.69
CA ARG A 101 2.21 -28.62 9.99
C ARG A 101 1.23 -29.51 10.77
N GLY A 102 0.01 -29.74 10.28
CA GLY A 102 -1.02 -30.51 10.97
C GLY A 102 -1.54 -29.82 12.26
N THR A 103 -1.32 -28.53 12.41
CA THR A 103 -1.73 -27.77 13.62
C THR A 103 -3.10 -27.13 13.50
N LEU A 104 -3.63 -27.00 12.28
CA LEU A 104 -4.91 -26.32 12.02
C LEU A 104 -6.09 -27.00 12.74
N SER A 105 -6.15 -28.34 12.75
CA SER A 105 -7.18 -29.11 13.46
C SER A 105 -7.13 -28.88 14.98
N ARG A 106 -5.91 -28.77 15.54
CA ARG A 106 -5.68 -28.46 16.96
C ARG A 106 -6.13 -27.04 17.30
N VAL A 107 -5.83 -26.05 16.46
CA VAL A 107 -6.28 -24.66 16.65
C VAL A 107 -7.80 -24.59 16.59
N LEU A 108 -8.44 -25.27 15.63
CA LEU A 108 -9.89 -25.28 15.48
C LEU A 108 -10.61 -26.15 16.53
N SER A 109 -9.91 -26.99 17.28
CA SER A 109 -10.49 -27.70 18.44
C SER A 109 -10.61 -26.82 19.70
N GLN A 110 -9.88 -25.70 19.75
CA GLN A 110 -10.01 -24.71 20.81
C GLN A 110 -11.32 -23.90 20.65
N PRO A 111 -11.79 -23.20 21.70
CA PRO A 111 -13.01 -22.39 21.64
C PRO A 111 -12.80 -21.10 20.83
N ILE A 112 -12.24 -21.24 19.63
CA ILE A 112 -11.99 -20.15 18.67
C ILE A 112 -12.89 -20.39 17.45
N TYR A 113 -13.64 -19.38 17.06
CA TYR A 113 -14.45 -19.45 15.84
C TYR A 113 -13.57 -19.26 14.60
N ARG A 114 -13.96 -19.87 13.48
CA ARG A 114 -13.26 -19.72 12.19
C ARG A 114 -13.17 -18.25 11.76
N ASP A 115 -14.22 -17.49 12.03
CA ASP A 115 -14.28 -16.05 11.76
C ASP A 115 -13.20 -15.31 12.54
N ALA A 116 -13.14 -15.53 13.84
CA ALA A 116 -12.14 -14.93 14.73
C ALA A 116 -10.70 -15.30 14.33
N LEU A 117 -10.49 -16.53 13.84
CA LEU A 117 -9.17 -16.98 13.38
C LEU A 117 -8.71 -16.18 12.15
N LEU A 118 -9.55 -16.09 11.09
CA LEU A 118 -9.14 -15.43 9.85
C LEU A 118 -9.03 -13.91 10.02
N PHE A 119 -10.00 -13.29 10.71
CA PHE A 119 -9.94 -11.87 11.05
C PHE A 119 -8.74 -11.55 11.94
N GLY A 120 -8.47 -12.38 12.95
CA GLY A 120 -7.33 -12.22 13.85
C GLY A 120 -6.00 -12.24 13.10
N LYS A 121 -5.82 -13.17 12.17
CA LYS A 121 -4.62 -13.26 11.32
C LYS A 121 -4.46 -12.04 10.40
N PHE A 122 -5.54 -11.61 9.74
CA PHE A 122 -5.51 -10.42 8.88
C PHE A 122 -5.18 -9.16 9.68
N LEU A 123 -5.87 -8.93 10.79
CA LEU A 123 -5.63 -7.77 11.64
C LEU A 123 -4.22 -7.78 12.26
N ALA A 124 -3.71 -8.96 12.64
CA ALA A 124 -2.35 -9.09 13.17
C ALA A 124 -1.30 -8.72 12.11
N GLY A 125 -1.46 -9.20 10.87
CA GLY A 125 -0.60 -8.82 9.76
C GLY A 125 -0.66 -7.31 9.48
N LEU A 126 -1.87 -6.74 9.43
CA LEU A 126 -2.06 -5.30 9.22
C LEU A 126 -1.47 -4.48 10.39
N GLY A 127 -1.68 -4.91 11.63
CA GLY A 127 -1.11 -4.29 12.83
C GLY A 127 0.42 -4.33 12.84
N THR A 128 1.01 -5.47 12.44
CA THR A 128 2.47 -5.62 12.29
C THR A 128 3.02 -4.63 11.26
N LEU A 129 2.37 -4.53 10.08
CA LEU A 129 2.76 -3.56 9.05
C LEU A 129 2.57 -2.12 9.53
N ALA A 130 1.50 -1.83 10.27
CA ALA A 130 1.28 -0.50 10.84
C ALA A 130 2.39 -0.09 11.81
N VAL A 131 2.82 -1.00 12.70
CA VAL A 131 3.94 -0.76 13.63
C VAL A 131 5.23 -0.53 12.87
N LEU A 132 5.54 -1.37 11.87
CA LEU A 132 6.73 -1.23 11.03
C LEU A 132 6.75 0.10 10.29
N LEU A 133 5.67 0.43 9.57
CA LEU A 133 5.55 1.67 8.81
C LEU A 133 5.63 2.90 9.71
N LEU A 134 4.99 2.86 10.89
CA LEU A 134 5.06 3.95 11.85
C LEU A 134 6.48 4.15 12.37
N ALA A 135 7.17 3.07 12.73
CA ALA A 135 8.56 3.12 13.18
C ALA A 135 9.49 3.71 12.11
N LEU A 136 9.30 3.30 10.84
CA LEU A 136 10.04 3.85 9.71
C LEU A 136 9.77 5.35 9.49
N LEU A 137 8.51 5.76 9.54
CA LEU A 137 8.15 7.18 9.39
C LEU A 137 8.76 8.03 10.53
N LEU A 138 8.64 7.57 11.76
CA LEU A 138 9.24 8.26 12.91
C LEU A 138 10.76 8.35 12.78
N LEU A 139 11.41 7.31 12.28
CA LEU A 139 12.84 7.31 11.99
C LEU A 139 13.20 8.33 10.91
N VAL A 140 12.46 8.34 9.79
CA VAL A 140 12.67 9.30 8.69
C VAL A 140 12.47 10.73 9.16
N LEU A 141 11.41 10.99 9.92
CA LEU A 141 11.14 12.31 10.49
C LEU A 141 12.24 12.72 11.48
N GLY A 142 12.66 11.82 12.37
CA GLY A 142 13.73 12.08 13.34
C GLY A 142 15.08 12.39 12.66
N LEU A 143 15.44 11.60 11.64
CA LEU A 143 16.63 11.86 10.83
C LEU A 143 16.49 13.17 10.04
N GLY A 144 15.30 13.48 9.53
CA GLY A 144 15.00 14.75 8.88
C GLY A 144 15.24 15.93 9.80
N VAL A 145 14.75 15.90 11.05
CA VAL A 145 15.03 16.95 12.06
C VAL A 145 16.52 17.07 12.32
N PHE A 146 17.22 15.94 12.44
CA PHE A 146 18.68 15.94 12.71
C PHE A 146 19.49 16.49 11.52
N THR A 147 19.09 16.18 10.27
CA THR A 147 19.88 16.55 9.08
C THR A 147 19.52 17.91 8.50
N LEU A 148 18.25 18.31 8.58
CA LEU A 148 17.75 19.59 8.05
C LEU A 148 17.71 20.70 9.11
N GLY A 149 17.70 20.35 10.40
CA GLY A 149 17.73 21.29 11.53
C GLY A 149 16.39 22.00 11.81
N VAL A 150 15.32 21.66 11.10
CA VAL A 150 13.98 22.24 11.27
C VAL A 150 12.94 21.15 11.47
N PRO A 151 11.92 21.34 12.33
CA PRO A 151 10.83 20.39 12.50
C PRO A 151 9.82 20.48 11.34
N PRO A 152 9.03 19.41 11.08
CA PRO A 152 7.96 19.44 10.09
C PRO A 152 6.85 20.41 10.51
N GLY A 153 6.27 21.12 9.54
CA GLY A 153 5.10 21.97 9.74
C GLY A 153 3.82 21.16 10.01
N GLY A 154 2.81 21.79 10.61
CA GLY A 154 1.54 21.11 10.94
C GLY A 154 0.82 20.50 9.72
N GLU A 155 0.88 21.17 8.58
CA GLU A 155 0.30 20.63 7.33
C GLU A 155 1.12 19.44 6.81
N GLU A 156 2.44 19.48 6.91
CA GLU A 156 3.30 18.34 6.54
C GLU A 156 3.00 17.11 7.40
N VAL A 157 2.87 17.29 8.72
CA VAL A 157 2.49 16.21 9.66
C VAL A 157 1.15 15.61 9.27
N GLY A 158 0.15 16.44 8.95
CA GLY A 158 -1.16 15.99 8.47
C GLY A 158 -1.04 15.16 7.18
N ARG A 159 -0.28 15.63 6.19
CA ARG A 159 -0.04 14.92 4.92
C ARG A 159 0.70 13.60 5.12
N ILE A 160 1.68 13.56 6.00
CA ILE A 160 2.43 12.35 6.37
C ILE A 160 1.52 11.33 7.06
N LEU A 161 0.59 11.78 7.91
CA LEU A 161 -0.41 10.89 8.50
C LEU A 161 -1.32 10.25 7.44
N PHE A 162 -1.82 11.02 6.47
CA PHE A 162 -2.62 10.45 5.38
C PHE A 162 -1.80 9.60 4.41
N PHE A 163 -0.53 9.92 4.21
CA PHE A 163 0.42 9.03 3.53
C PHE A 163 0.56 7.69 4.24
N PHE A 164 0.71 7.68 5.56
CA PHE A 164 0.74 6.46 6.37
C PHE A 164 -0.55 5.62 6.18
N LEU A 165 -1.72 6.26 6.28
CA LEU A 165 -3.01 5.57 6.11
C LEU A 165 -3.19 5.02 4.69
N ALA A 166 -2.80 5.77 3.66
CA ALA A 166 -2.82 5.30 2.28
C ALA A 166 -1.88 4.10 2.06
N THR A 167 -0.67 4.16 2.64
CA THR A 167 0.30 3.06 2.59
C THR A 167 -0.23 1.81 3.30
N LEU A 168 -0.91 1.99 4.44
CA LEU A 168 -1.52 0.89 5.17
C LEU A 168 -2.70 0.27 4.41
N ALA A 169 -3.53 1.08 3.73
CA ALA A 169 -4.59 0.58 2.86
C ALA A 169 -4.01 -0.23 1.68
N TYR A 170 -2.94 0.27 1.06
CA TYR A 170 -2.21 -0.44 0.01
C TYR A 170 -1.60 -1.75 0.50
N ALA A 171 -0.98 -1.75 1.68
CA ALA A 171 -0.50 -2.96 2.34
C ALA A 171 -1.62 -3.97 2.59
N GLY A 172 -2.80 -3.50 2.99
CA GLY A 172 -4.00 -4.30 3.22
C GLY A 172 -4.46 -5.07 1.97
N VAL A 173 -4.32 -4.49 0.78
CA VAL A 173 -4.63 -5.16 -0.50
C VAL A 173 -3.73 -6.39 -0.69
N TRP A 174 -2.42 -6.23 -0.55
CA TRP A 174 -1.45 -7.31 -0.77
C TRP A 174 -1.47 -8.35 0.34
N LEU A 175 -1.76 -7.92 1.57
CA LEU A 175 -1.98 -8.81 2.71
C LEU A 175 -3.22 -9.69 2.49
N ALA A 176 -4.33 -9.08 2.04
CA ALA A 176 -5.57 -9.81 1.72
C ALA A 176 -5.37 -10.80 0.56
N LEU A 177 -4.60 -10.40 -0.48
CA LEU A 177 -4.25 -11.29 -1.59
C LEU A 177 -3.40 -12.47 -1.12
N GLY A 178 -2.36 -12.21 -0.32
CA GLY A 178 -1.53 -13.27 0.26
C GLY A 178 -2.34 -14.24 1.12
N LEU A 179 -3.25 -13.72 1.93
CA LEU A 179 -4.15 -14.51 2.76
C LEU A 179 -5.14 -15.33 1.90
N LEU A 180 -5.70 -14.75 0.84
CA LEU A 180 -6.55 -15.45 -0.12
C LEU A 180 -5.81 -16.65 -0.72
N PHE A 181 -4.58 -16.46 -1.18
CA PHE A 181 -3.81 -17.55 -1.76
C PHE A 181 -3.35 -18.56 -0.71
N SER A 182 -3.10 -18.14 0.54
CA SER A 182 -2.87 -19.06 1.65
C SER A 182 -4.07 -19.96 1.94
N VAL A 183 -5.28 -19.47 1.68
CA VAL A 183 -6.49 -20.29 1.79
C VAL A 183 -6.68 -21.19 0.57
N LEU A 184 -6.46 -20.70 -0.64
CA LEU A 184 -6.73 -21.46 -1.88
C LEU A 184 -5.70 -22.56 -2.15
N PHE A 185 -4.42 -22.30 -1.88
CA PHE A 185 -3.34 -23.24 -2.16
C PHE A 185 -2.94 -24.01 -0.90
N ARG A 186 -2.77 -25.32 -1.01
CA ARG A 186 -2.36 -26.16 0.12
C ARG A 186 -0.88 -26.02 0.48
N GLN A 187 -0.05 -25.66 -0.50
CA GLN A 187 1.41 -25.52 -0.32
C GLN A 187 1.77 -24.03 -0.14
N PRO A 188 2.48 -23.67 0.94
CA PRO A 188 2.92 -22.28 1.16
C PRO A 188 3.75 -21.72 0.01
N ALA A 189 4.65 -22.53 -0.57
CA ALA A 189 5.49 -22.09 -1.70
C ALA A 189 4.65 -21.68 -2.92
N THR A 190 3.60 -22.45 -3.26
CA THR A 190 2.71 -22.13 -4.37
C THR A 190 1.93 -20.85 -4.10
N ALA A 191 1.44 -20.66 -2.86
CA ALA A 191 0.75 -19.43 -2.46
C ALA A 191 1.66 -18.20 -2.58
N ALA A 192 2.91 -18.31 -2.10
CA ALA A 192 3.91 -17.24 -2.21
C ALA A 192 4.21 -16.88 -3.66
N LEU A 193 4.51 -17.88 -4.50
CA LEU A 193 4.81 -17.67 -5.91
C LEU A 193 3.63 -17.06 -6.67
N ALA A 194 2.40 -17.50 -6.39
CA ALA A 194 1.21 -16.94 -7.01
C ALA A 194 1.00 -15.47 -6.58
N ALA A 195 1.15 -15.15 -5.29
CA ALA A 195 1.00 -13.77 -4.80
C ALA A 195 2.08 -12.84 -5.36
N ILE A 196 3.34 -13.28 -5.38
CA ILE A 196 4.45 -12.55 -5.99
C ILE A 196 4.24 -12.40 -7.49
N GLY A 197 3.76 -13.44 -8.17
CA GLY A 197 3.45 -13.39 -9.61
C GLY A 197 2.39 -12.34 -9.94
N VAL A 198 1.30 -12.27 -9.17
CA VAL A 198 0.28 -11.22 -9.33
C VAL A 198 0.87 -9.83 -9.04
N TRP A 199 1.68 -9.70 -7.99
CA TRP A 199 2.34 -8.44 -7.69
C TRP A 199 3.29 -8.01 -8.83
N LEU A 200 4.14 -8.90 -9.33
CA LEU A 200 5.04 -8.63 -10.46
C LEU A 200 4.27 -8.25 -11.73
N PHE A 201 3.12 -8.91 -11.97
CA PHE A 201 2.26 -8.53 -13.08
C PHE A 201 1.83 -7.06 -12.98
N PHE A 202 1.32 -6.63 -11.83
CA PHE A 202 0.92 -5.24 -11.62
C PHE A 202 2.10 -4.26 -11.53
N ALA A 203 3.27 -4.70 -11.07
CA ALA A 203 4.44 -3.84 -10.92
C ALA A 203 5.20 -3.62 -12.23
N ILE A 204 5.24 -4.61 -13.12
CA ILE A 204 6.10 -4.59 -14.31
C ILE A 204 5.25 -4.66 -15.59
N PHE A 205 4.40 -5.68 -15.72
CA PHE A 205 3.69 -5.93 -16.98
C PHE A 205 2.49 -5.01 -17.18
N PHE A 206 1.75 -4.73 -16.13
CA PHE A 206 0.55 -3.90 -16.25
C PHE A 206 0.83 -2.45 -16.68
N PRO A 207 1.87 -1.75 -16.23
CA PRO A 207 2.27 -0.46 -16.79
C PRO A 207 2.54 -0.52 -18.31
N ILE A 208 3.23 -1.57 -18.77
CA ILE A 208 3.48 -1.77 -20.21
C ILE A 208 2.16 -1.94 -20.99
N LEU A 209 1.24 -2.71 -20.43
CA LEU A 209 -0.10 -2.90 -21.02
C LEU A 209 -0.91 -1.59 -21.02
N THR A 210 -0.80 -0.78 -19.95
CA THR A 210 -1.48 0.52 -19.90
C THR A 210 -0.91 1.49 -20.90
N ASP A 211 0.41 1.54 -21.12
CA ASP A 211 1.05 2.39 -22.12
C ASP A 211 0.68 1.97 -23.55
N LEU A 212 0.63 0.65 -23.79
CA LEU A 212 0.17 0.11 -25.06
C LEU A 212 -1.31 0.42 -25.33
N ALA A 213 -2.17 0.27 -24.33
CA ALA A 213 -3.58 0.61 -24.41
C ALA A 213 -3.78 2.12 -24.60
N ALA A 214 -3.01 2.95 -23.88
CA ALA A 214 -3.05 4.41 -24.02
C ALA A 214 -2.69 4.83 -25.44
N SER A 215 -1.61 4.28 -26.00
CA SER A 215 -1.24 4.56 -27.39
C SER A 215 -2.29 4.09 -28.40
N ALA A 216 -2.90 2.90 -28.18
CA ALA A 216 -3.99 2.41 -29.03
C ALA A 216 -5.25 3.29 -28.95
N PHE A 217 -5.60 3.78 -27.78
CA PHE A 217 -6.73 4.70 -27.60
C PHE A 217 -6.44 6.06 -28.26
N LEU A 218 -5.24 6.62 -28.09
CA LEU A 218 -4.85 7.88 -28.70
C LEU A 218 -4.80 7.83 -30.23
N LEU A 219 -4.47 6.67 -30.82
CA LEU A 219 -4.54 6.48 -32.28
C LEU A 219 -5.97 6.57 -32.83
N GLN A 220 -7.00 6.36 -32.01
CA GLN A 220 -8.40 6.51 -32.39
C GLN A 220 -8.92 7.93 -32.15
N ALA A 221 -8.15 8.81 -31.52
CA ALA A 221 -8.52 10.20 -31.30
C ALA A 221 -8.35 10.99 -32.58
N ASP A 222 -9.27 11.94 -32.84
CA ASP A 222 -9.09 12.92 -33.91
C ASP A 222 -7.97 13.90 -33.47
N PRO A 223 -6.86 14.01 -34.26
CA PRO A 223 -5.76 14.92 -33.95
C PRO A 223 -6.17 16.39 -33.91
N LEU A 224 -7.27 16.75 -34.58
CA LEU A 224 -7.78 18.13 -34.68
C LEU A 224 -8.86 18.44 -33.61
N ASP A 225 -9.35 17.41 -32.88
CA ASP A 225 -10.35 17.60 -31.85
C ASP A 225 -9.76 17.35 -30.44
N PRO A 226 -9.49 18.44 -29.66
CA PRO A 226 -8.96 18.33 -28.30
C PRO A 226 -9.88 17.55 -27.34
N GLU A 227 -11.19 17.56 -27.56
CA GLU A 227 -12.13 16.83 -26.71
C GLU A 227 -12.04 15.31 -26.97
N SER A 228 -11.84 14.93 -28.22
CA SER A 228 -11.59 13.53 -28.58
C SER A 228 -10.30 13.00 -27.93
N GLN A 229 -9.21 13.78 -27.98
CA GLN A 229 -7.94 13.43 -27.34
C GLN A 229 -8.09 13.30 -25.81
N LEU A 230 -8.79 14.25 -25.18
CA LEU A 230 -9.06 14.22 -23.75
C LEU A 230 -9.87 12.96 -23.34
N ARG A 231 -10.86 12.61 -24.14
CA ARG A 231 -11.70 11.42 -23.90
C ARG A 231 -10.89 10.13 -23.95
N GLN A 232 -10.04 9.99 -24.97
CA GLN A 232 -9.19 8.81 -25.11
C GLN A 232 -8.11 8.74 -24.00
N ALA A 233 -7.52 9.87 -23.63
CA ALA A 233 -6.58 9.95 -22.53
C ALA A 233 -7.25 9.58 -21.18
N ASN A 234 -8.49 10.00 -20.97
CA ASN A 234 -9.27 9.59 -19.79
C ASN A 234 -9.57 8.09 -19.77
N LEU A 235 -9.88 7.48 -20.93
CA LEU A 235 -10.08 6.02 -21.01
C LEU A 235 -8.80 5.26 -20.64
N ALA A 236 -7.64 5.71 -21.16
CA ALA A 236 -6.35 5.14 -20.79
C ALA A 236 -6.08 5.25 -19.29
N LEU A 237 -6.40 6.40 -18.69
CA LEU A 237 -6.27 6.63 -17.25
C LEU A 237 -7.18 5.70 -16.44
N TRP A 238 -8.45 5.54 -16.83
CA TRP A 238 -9.36 4.60 -16.18
C TRP A 238 -8.87 3.16 -16.25
N PHE A 239 -8.29 2.76 -17.40
CA PHE A 239 -7.69 1.45 -17.54
C PHE A 239 -6.50 1.27 -16.60
N SER A 240 -5.61 2.26 -16.49
CA SER A 240 -4.46 2.20 -15.57
C SER A 240 -4.87 2.08 -14.09
N ARG A 241 -6.01 2.66 -13.71
CA ARG A 241 -6.58 2.62 -12.35
C ARG A 241 -7.13 1.26 -11.92
N LEU A 242 -7.13 0.26 -12.80
CA LEU A 242 -7.38 -1.13 -12.39
C LEU A 242 -6.22 -1.71 -11.58
N SER A 243 -5.05 -1.08 -11.62
CA SER A 243 -3.89 -1.48 -10.82
C SER A 243 -3.92 -0.86 -9.42
N PRO A 244 -3.75 -1.66 -8.36
CA PRO A 244 -3.57 -1.13 -7.00
C PRO A 244 -2.34 -0.23 -6.90
N ASN A 245 -1.28 -0.51 -7.68
CA ASN A 245 -0.05 0.28 -7.71
C ASN A 245 -0.32 1.68 -8.27
N THR A 246 -1.11 1.81 -9.34
CA THR A 246 -1.51 3.10 -9.92
C THR A 246 -2.37 3.90 -8.94
N LEU A 247 -3.38 3.26 -8.32
CA LEU A 247 -4.22 3.92 -7.32
C LEU A 247 -3.38 4.47 -6.17
N PHE A 248 -2.42 3.69 -5.69
CA PHE A 248 -1.51 4.11 -4.62
C PHE A 248 -0.61 5.26 -5.08
N ALA A 249 0.02 5.17 -6.25
CA ALA A 249 0.91 6.20 -6.79
C ALA A 249 0.17 7.54 -7.01
N GLU A 250 -1.05 7.51 -7.57
CA GLU A 250 -1.89 8.71 -7.73
C GLU A 250 -2.25 9.33 -6.37
N ALA A 251 -2.64 8.50 -5.38
CA ALA A 251 -2.96 8.98 -4.05
C ALA A 251 -1.75 9.68 -3.41
N LEU A 252 -0.57 9.07 -3.49
CA LEU A 252 0.66 9.65 -2.95
C LEU A 252 1.05 10.94 -3.66
N THR A 253 0.90 10.99 -4.98
CA THR A 253 1.24 12.18 -5.78
C THR A 253 0.50 13.41 -5.29
N ALA A 254 -0.81 13.33 -5.02
CA ALA A 254 -1.58 14.49 -4.56
C ALA A 254 -1.50 14.72 -3.05
N ILE A 255 -1.28 13.68 -2.23
CA ILE A 255 -1.08 13.85 -0.78
C ILE A 255 0.26 14.52 -0.49
N LEU A 256 1.34 14.07 -1.15
CA LEU A 256 2.70 14.53 -0.86
C LEU A 256 3.15 15.70 -1.72
N ASN A 257 2.42 16.04 -2.78
CA ASN A 257 2.73 17.22 -3.61
C ASN A 257 1.56 18.21 -3.61
N PRO A 258 1.63 19.29 -2.82
CA PRO A 258 0.59 20.31 -2.73
C PRO A 258 0.34 21.08 -4.04
N ALA A 259 1.25 21.01 -5.01
CA ALA A 259 1.10 21.68 -6.30
C ALA A 259 0.19 20.91 -7.27
N VAL A 260 -0.11 19.63 -6.99
CA VAL A 260 -0.95 18.78 -7.85
C VAL A 260 -2.43 19.15 -7.67
N ARG A 261 -3.06 19.60 -8.75
CA ARG A 261 -4.46 20.05 -8.78
C ARG A 261 -5.38 19.09 -9.53
N SER A 262 -4.83 18.18 -10.33
CA SER A 262 -5.57 17.17 -11.07
C SER A 262 -4.76 15.88 -11.16
N LEU A 263 -5.44 14.73 -11.13
CA LEU A 263 -4.87 13.40 -11.36
C LEU A 263 -5.21 12.86 -12.75
N GLY A 264 -5.56 13.71 -13.67
CA GLY A 264 -5.89 13.33 -15.04
C GLY A 264 -5.48 14.39 -16.04
N PRO A 265 -5.61 14.08 -17.35
CA PRO A 265 -5.37 15.03 -18.39
C PRO A 265 -6.37 16.19 -18.30
N ILE A 266 -5.87 17.42 -18.50
CA ILE A 266 -6.64 18.65 -18.47
C ILE A 266 -6.36 19.43 -19.76
N LEU A 267 -7.37 20.10 -20.29
CA LEU A 267 -7.20 21.04 -21.40
C LEU A 267 -6.50 22.31 -20.90
N ILE A 268 -5.66 22.89 -21.75
CA ILE A 268 -4.97 24.16 -21.45
C ILE A 268 -6.00 25.27 -21.15
N THR A 269 -7.15 25.25 -21.80
CA THR A 269 -8.25 26.18 -21.53
C THR A 269 -8.85 26.07 -20.13
N GLN A 270 -8.73 24.90 -19.48
CA GLN A 270 -9.18 24.70 -18.10
C GLN A 270 -8.18 25.27 -17.07
N LEU A 271 -6.95 25.57 -17.50
CA LEU A 271 -5.94 26.25 -16.69
C LEU A 271 -6.09 27.79 -16.76
N GLU A 272 -6.80 28.31 -17.76
CA GLU A 272 -7.09 29.72 -17.88
C GLU A 272 -7.99 30.18 -16.71
N GLY A 273 -7.46 31.07 -15.87
CA GLY A 273 -8.12 31.52 -14.63
C GLY A 273 -7.78 30.72 -13.37
N ALA A 274 -7.04 29.62 -13.47
CA ALA A 274 -6.52 28.96 -12.28
C ALA A 274 -5.40 29.80 -11.65
N VAL A 275 -5.50 30.02 -10.33
CA VAL A 275 -4.41 30.67 -9.57
C VAL A 275 -3.25 29.69 -9.49
N LEU A 276 -2.35 29.80 -10.46
CA LEU A 276 -1.12 29.01 -10.49
C LEU A 276 -0.19 29.49 -9.36
N GLY A 277 0.36 28.56 -8.60
CA GLY A 277 1.43 28.82 -7.62
C GLY A 277 1.01 28.76 -6.15
N THR A 278 -0.28 28.73 -5.79
CA THR A 278 -0.67 28.50 -4.40
C THR A 278 -0.78 27.00 -4.11
N PRO A 279 -0.14 26.49 -3.04
CA PRO A 279 -0.26 25.09 -2.66
C PRO A 279 -1.71 24.77 -2.26
N LEU A 280 -2.19 23.57 -2.65
CA LEU A 280 -3.50 23.09 -2.22
C LEU A 280 -3.49 22.76 -0.72
N PRO A 281 -4.49 23.20 0.06
CA PRO A 281 -4.68 22.70 1.42
C PRO A 281 -4.89 21.20 1.45
N LEU A 282 -4.48 20.54 2.55
CA LEU A 282 -4.62 19.09 2.73
C LEU A 282 -6.04 18.58 2.44
N GLY A 283 -7.07 19.27 2.91
CA GLY A 283 -8.46 18.88 2.69
C GLY A 283 -8.84 18.78 1.21
N GLN A 284 -8.35 19.71 0.37
CA GLN A 284 -8.59 19.67 -1.08
C GLN A 284 -7.79 18.55 -1.76
N SER A 285 -6.55 18.29 -1.33
CA SER A 285 -5.79 17.15 -1.81
C SER A 285 -6.50 15.82 -1.48
N LEU A 286 -7.10 15.69 -0.30
CA LEU A 286 -7.88 14.51 0.10
C LEU A 286 -9.16 14.34 -0.73
N LEU A 287 -9.85 15.43 -1.06
CA LEU A 287 -10.99 15.41 -1.99
C LEU A 287 -10.59 14.98 -3.40
N LEU A 288 -9.35 15.24 -3.81
CA LEU A 288 -8.84 14.81 -5.11
C LEU A 288 -8.57 13.30 -5.14
N VAL A 289 -8.08 12.71 -4.03
CA VAL A 289 -7.65 11.32 -3.98
C VAL A 289 -8.65 10.36 -3.32
N TRP A 290 -9.80 10.85 -2.86
CA TRP A 290 -10.77 9.98 -2.21
C TRP A 290 -11.18 8.75 -3.06
N PRO A 291 -11.33 8.84 -4.41
CA PRO A 291 -11.67 7.66 -5.21
C PRO A 291 -10.57 6.60 -5.19
N GLN A 292 -9.29 7.02 -5.19
CA GLN A 292 -8.14 6.11 -5.14
C GLN A 292 -8.06 5.41 -3.77
N LEU A 293 -8.24 6.16 -2.69
CA LEU A 293 -8.24 5.60 -1.33
C LEU A 293 -9.41 4.63 -1.10
N THR A 294 -10.60 5.00 -1.56
CA THR A 294 -11.77 4.11 -1.49
C THR A 294 -11.61 2.89 -2.37
N GLY A 295 -10.98 3.02 -3.55
CA GLY A 295 -10.63 1.91 -4.43
C GLY A 295 -9.69 0.90 -3.77
N LEU A 296 -8.62 1.37 -3.13
CA LEU A 296 -7.69 0.52 -2.38
C LEU A 296 -8.39 -0.20 -1.22
N PHE A 297 -9.19 0.52 -0.44
CA PHE A 297 -9.93 -0.06 0.67
C PHE A 297 -10.95 -1.09 0.19
N ALA A 298 -11.73 -0.77 -0.85
CA ALA A 298 -12.72 -1.68 -1.43
C ALA A 298 -12.06 -2.95 -1.98
N LEU A 299 -10.89 -2.83 -2.64
CA LEU A 299 -10.15 -3.97 -3.14
C LEU A 299 -9.63 -4.86 -2.02
N ALA A 300 -9.10 -4.28 -0.93
CA ALA A 300 -8.68 -5.04 0.25
C ALA A 300 -9.86 -5.80 0.88
N VAL A 301 -11.01 -5.14 1.05
CA VAL A 301 -12.24 -5.77 1.57
C VAL A 301 -12.73 -6.87 0.64
N LEU A 302 -12.72 -6.65 -0.68
CA LEU A 302 -13.12 -7.66 -1.67
C LEU A 302 -12.24 -8.91 -1.56
N LEU A 303 -10.92 -8.75 -1.60
CA LEU A 303 -9.97 -9.86 -1.52
C LEU A 303 -10.08 -10.61 -0.19
N PHE A 304 -10.21 -9.86 0.91
CA PHE A 304 -10.43 -10.48 2.22
C PHE A 304 -11.76 -11.24 2.27
N THR A 305 -12.83 -10.69 1.71
CA THR A 305 -14.14 -11.36 1.65
C THR A 305 -14.06 -12.65 0.83
N LEU A 306 -13.33 -12.65 -0.30
CA LEU A 306 -13.08 -13.85 -1.07
C LEU A 306 -12.30 -14.90 -0.26
N ALA A 307 -11.26 -14.47 0.46
CA ALA A 307 -10.51 -15.34 1.36
C ALA A 307 -11.41 -15.93 2.46
N TYR A 308 -12.25 -15.11 3.05
CA TYR A 308 -13.20 -15.51 4.08
C TYR A 308 -14.21 -16.55 3.56
N VAL A 309 -14.86 -16.28 2.43
CA VAL A 309 -15.82 -17.21 1.83
C VAL A 309 -15.15 -18.54 1.45
N ALA A 310 -13.94 -18.48 0.87
CA ALA A 310 -13.18 -19.67 0.53
C ALA A 310 -12.83 -20.49 1.78
N PHE A 311 -12.38 -19.82 2.86
CA PHE A 311 -12.03 -20.47 4.13
C PHE A 311 -13.24 -21.13 4.81
N GLN A 312 -14.40 -20.48 4.80
CA GLN A 312 -15.63 -21.05 5.37
C GLN A 312 -16.11 -22.29 4.64
N ARG A 313 -15.90 -22.35 3.31
CA ARG A 313 -16.30 -23.51 2.48
C ARG A 313 -15.33 -24.69 2.55
N GLN A 314 -14.13 -24.50 3.11
CA GLN A 314 -13.17 -25.60 3.23
C GLN A 314 -13.61 -26.60 4.34
N GLU A 315 -13.72 -27.86 3.97
CA GLU A 315 -13.84 -28.94 4.94
C GLU A 315 -12.47 -29.21 5.57
N VAL A 316 -12.33 -28.94 6.85
CA VAL A 316 -11.14 -29.34 7.61
C VAL A 316 -11.39 -30.77 8.07
N ARG A 317 -10.96 -31.74 7.26
CA ARG A 317 -10.91 -33.13 7.70
C ARG A 317 -9.67 -33.32 8.58
N ALA A 318 -9.89 -33.90 9.76
CA ALA A 318 -8.83 -34.28 10.70
C ALA A 318 -7.95 -35.39 10.11
#